data_7ce2a59142cb80cf869f62c70050b2e6
#
_entry.id   7ce2a59142cb80cf869f62c70050b2e6
#
_cell.length_a   1.000
_cell.length_b   1.000
_cell.length_c   1.000
_cell.angle_alpha   90.00
_cell.angle_beta   90.00
_cell.angle_gamma   90.00
#
_symmetry.space_group_name_H-M   'P 1'
#
loop_
_entity.id
_entity.type
_entity.pdbx_description
1 polymer ?
#
loop_
_entity_poly.entity_id
_entity_poly.type
_entity_poly.pdbx_seq_one_letter_code
_entity_poly.pdbx_strand_id
1 'polypeptide(L)'
;MQFLKDYLYRFFNPEIETTSTFDVFDIDFLKARKIVFSKNIDGAGISKDSDKHIHAYILGVDSLSLSIAKQLALLCHFPNFDDRKGANRTIITIVTTGSAIDAMSQFRAMTANLLDYALWRCVENGNEVKKCNRQHSFIDIEFEFIKADVANILKLKKDDCNSVSSIFYSDDTPLEREVVRKFDVSYRYNSEEITIDKSIDISRAMLVNTVYSKCGNIDTIYKANAFNAESYSEYLENTCRYVRTTKIKEFWDGIATNELKLSNVFCADTFRMKLRSVGAQPDDNINTISSHIGENLEALSYLEHARWNVEKLILGFRPLNEQEWGQYTSKSKDEKKVYAKKLKAQKIHLNICSISELKRIDPGNFKYDCLLCLSIPHIISRAKRLNP
;
A
#
# COMPACT_ATOMS: atom_id res chain seq x y z
N MET A 1 4.50 -12.22 -14.76
CA MET A 1 3.80 -13.22 -13.93
C MET A 1 2.30 -12.99 -13.81
N GLN A 2 1.80 -11.75 -13.61
CA GLN A 2 0.36 -11.49 -13.59
C GLN A 2 -0.34 -11.90 -14.89
N PHE A 3 0.27 -11.60 -16.06
CA PHE A 3 -0.23 -12.03 -17.36
C PHE A 3 -0.31 -13.56 -17.49
N LEU A 4 0.68 -14.28 -16.98
CA LEU A 4 0.69 -15.74 -16.95
C LEU A 4 -0.39 -16.29 -16.00
N LYS A 5 -0.63 -15.64 -14.86
CA LYS A 5 -1.72 -15.95 -13.91
C LYS A 5 -3.08 -15.80 -14.59
N ASP A 6 -3.31 -14.66 -15.24
CA ASP A 6 -4.57 -14.36 -15.92
C ASP A 6 -4.77 -15.30 -17.13
N TYR A 7 -3.69 -15.64 -17.84
CA TYR A 7 -3.71 -16.58 -18.97
C TYR A 7 -3.98 -18.01 -18.51
N LEU A 8 -3.27 -18.51 -17.49
CA LEU A 8 -3.49 -19.85 -16.94
C LEU A 8 -4.90 -19.96 -16.33
N TYR A 9 -5.37 -18.94 -15.62
CA TYR A 9 -6.72 -18.90 -15.07
C TYR A 9 -7.80 -18.99 -16.15
N ARG A 10 -7.62 -18.26 -17.28
CA ARG A 10 -8.54 -18.32 -18.43
C ARG A 10 -8.43 -19.62 -19.22
N PHE A 11 -7.24 -20.21 -19.29
CA PHE A 11 -6.99 -21.42 -20.05
C PHE A 11 -7.49 -22.69 -19.35
N PHE A 12 -7.42 -22.71 -18.00
CA PHE A 12 -7.83 -23.86 -17.21
C PHE A 12 -9.26 -23.75 -16.64
N ASN A 13 -10.01 -22.67 -16.92
CA ASN A 13 -11.39 -22.47 -16.47
C ASN A 13 -12.45 -22.33 -17.58
N PRO A 14 -12.40 -23.06 -18.69
CA PRO A 14 -13.59 -23.23 -19.50
C PRO A 14 -14.25 -24.55 -19.09
N GLU A 15 -15.25 -24.50 -18.21
CA GLU A 15 -16.22 -25.60 -18.00
C GLU A 15 -15.74 -26.88 -17.29
N ILE A 16 -14.71 -26.85 -16.46
CA ILE A 16 -14.43 -27.99 -15.61
C ILE A 16 -15.00 -27.70 -14.20
N GLU A 17 -16.08 -28.35 -13.87
CA GLU A 17 -16.56 -28.60 -12.49
C GLU A 17 -15.50 -29.44 -11.74
N THR A 18 -14.33 -28.92 -11.52
CA THR A 18 -13.34 -29.54 -10.64
C THR A 18 -13.33 -28.81 -9.32
N THR A 19 -13.48 -29.56 -8.26
CA THR A 19 -13.35 -29.14 -6.86
C THR A 19 -11.91 -28.71 -6.48
N SER A 20 -11.02 -28.55 -7.45
CA SER A 20 -9.62 -28.17 -7.26
C SER A 20 -9.42 -26.70 -7.61
N THR A 21 -9.25 -25.85 -6.60
CA THR A 21 -8.80 -24.46 -6.76
C THR A 21 -7.28 -24.43 -6.88
N PHE A 22 -6.78 -23.91 -8.00
CA PHE A 22 -5.34 -23.62 -8.17
C PHE A 22 -5.07 -22.20 -7.69
N ASP A 23 -4.38 -22.06 -6.56
CA ASP A 23 -3.86 -20.79 -6.10
C ASP A 23 -2.44 -20.60 -6.66
N VAL A 24 -2.26 -19.60 -7.52
CA VAL A 24 -0.94 -19.22 -8.03
C VAL A 24 -0.33 -18.18 -7.10
N PHE A 25 0.71 -18.57 -6.37
CA PHE A 25 1.40 -17.71 -5.42
C PHE A 25 2.63 -17.06 -6.07
N ASP A 26 2.78 -15.76 -5.84
CA ASP A 26 4.04 -15.06 -6.07
C ASP A 26 4.92 -15.24 -4.82
N ILE A 27 5.83 -16.21 -4.90
CA ILE A 27 6.70 -16.59 -3.77
C ILE A 27 7.59 -15.42 -3.33
N ASP A 28 8.16 -14.69 -4.28
CA ASP A 28 9.04 -13.56 -3.98
C ASP A 28 8.28 -12.41 -3.32
N PHE A 29 7.03 -12.19 -3.73
CA PHE A 29 6.17 -11.22 -3.06
C PHE A 29 5.87 -11.62 -1.59
N LEU A 30 5.61 -12.90 -1.32
CA LEU A 30 5.38 -13.37 0.05
C LEU A 30 6.65 -13.30 0.91
N LYS A 31 7.82 -13.64 0.33
CA LYS A 31 9.12 -13.48 0.98
C LYS A 31 9.41 -12.00 1.28
N ALA A 32 9.23 -11.12 0.31
CA ALA A 32 9.41 -9.67 0.46
C ALA A 32 8.53 -9.12 1.59
N ARG A 33 7.26 -9.53 1.65
CA ARG A 33 6.35 -9.17 2.73
C ARG A 33 6.91 -9.57 4.09
N LYS A 34 7.38 -10.82 4.25
CA LYS A 34 7.97 -11.31 5.50
C LYS A 34 9.23 -10.53 5.89
N ILE A 35 10.10 -10.21 4.94
CA ILE A 35 11.31 -9.42 5.16
C ILE A 35 10.93 -8.02 5.68
N VAL A 36 10.07 -7.31 4.98
CA VAL A 36 9.71 -5.92 5.32
C VAL A 36 9.00 -5.85 6.68
N PHE A 37 8.20 -6.86 7.05
CA PHE A 37 7.54 -6.93 8.35
C PHE A 37 8.45 -7.36 9.51
N SER A 38 9.66 -7.83 9.25
CA SER A 38 10.55 -8.32 10.31
C SER A 38 11.02 -7.22 11.28
N LYS A 39 11.02 -5.95 10.83
CA LYS A 39 11.45 -4.78 11.61
C LYS A 39 10.55 -3.57 11.32
N ASN A 40 10.62 -2.56 12.20
CA ASN A 40 9.93 -1.30 11.99
C ASN A 40 10.76 -0.38 11.10
N ILE A 41 10.43 -0.26 9.83
CA ILE A 41 11.14 0.59 8.87
C ILE A 41 11.00 2.09 9.20
N ASP A 42 9.92 2.48 9.84
CA ASP A 42 9.60 3.84 10.28
C ASP A 42 10.10 4.15 11.72
N GLY A 43 10.91 3.25 12.30
CA GLY A 43 11.41 3.41 13.67
C GLY A 43 10.28 3.49 14.70
N ALA A 44 10.18 4.62 15.37
CA ALA A 44 9.11 4.91 16.35
C ALA A 44 7.82 5.42 15.71
N GLY A 45 7.78 5.60 14.39
CA GLY A 45 6.68 6.17 13.64
C GLY A 45 6.96 7.58 13.11
N ILE A 46 6.27 7.96 12.04
CA ILE A 46 6.34 9.29 11.43
C ILE A 46 4.97 9.93 11.55
N SER A 47 4.85 10.95 12.42
CA SER A 47 3.60 11.66 12.65
C SER A 47 3.34 12.73 11.59
N LYS A 48 2.12 13.26 11.53
CA LYS A 48 1.71 14.32 10.60
C LYS A 48 2.54 15.62 10.71
N ASP A 49 3.09 15.88 11.90
CA ASP A 49 3.87 17.09 12.20
C ASP A 49 5.39 16.84 12.12
N SER A 50 5.81 15.65 11.67
CA SER A 50 7.21 15.27 11.53
C SER A 50 7.79 15.76 10.21
N ASP A 51 9.05 16.22 10.24
CA ASP A 51 9.83 16.52 9.02
C ASP A 51 10.50 15.26 8.44
N LYS A 52 10.33 14.09 9.09
CA LYS A 52 11.00 12.87 8.70
C LYS A 52 10.32 12.23 7.48
N HIS A 53 11.13 11.53 6.69
CA HIS A 53 10.69 10.66 5.61
C HIS A 53 11.51 9.37 5.58
N ILE A 54 11.00 8.33 4.92
CA ILE A 54 11.74 7.09 4.71
C ILE A 54 12.63 7.22 3.48
N HIS A 55 13.87 6.74 3.58
CA HIS A 55 14.74 6.49 2.45
C HIS A 55 15.23 5.03 2.50
N ALA A 56 14.65 4.17 1.67
CA ALA A 56 14.98 2.76 1.59
C ALA A 56 15.92 2.47 0.42
N TYR A 57 17.04 1.79 0.70
CA TYR A 57 18.01 1.35 -0.28
C TYR A 57 17.90 -0.17 -0.47
N ILE A 58 17.69 -0.63 -1.70
CA ILE A 58 17.59 -2.04 -2.05
C ILE A 58 18.76 -2.38 -2.96
N LEU A 59 19.58 -3.34 -2.55
CA LEU A 59 20.75 -3.79 -3.32
C LEU A 59 20.39 -5.00 -4.16
N GLY A 60 20.34 -4.81 -5.47
CA GLY A 60 20.01 -5.84 -6.46
C GLY A 60 18.76 -5.53 -7.26
N VAL A 61 18.58 -6.29 -8.33
CA VAL A 61 17.45 -6.21 -9.28
C VAL A 61 16.87 -7.59 -9.59
N ASP A 62 17.19 -8.58 -8.75
CA ASP A 62 16.54 -9.87 -8.81
C ASP A 62 15.06 -9.76 -8.45
N SER A 63 14.29 -10.81 -8.70
CA SER A 63 12.84 -10.82 -8.47
C SER A 63 12.44 -10.52 -7.02
N LEU A 64 13.23 -11.01 -6.04
CA LEU A 64 12.96 -10.76 -4.63
C LEU A 64 13.28 -9.31 -4.23
N SER A 65 14.42 -8.77 -4.67
CA SER A 65 14.82 -7.38 -4.45
C SER A 65 13.76 -6.41 -5.01
N LEU A 66 13.30 -6.62 -6.24
CA LEU A 66 12.24 -5.81 -6.83
C LEU A 66 10.88 -6.02 -6.15
N SER A 67 10.62 -7.22 -5.63
CA SER A 67 9.42 -7.49 -4.81
C SER A 67 9.47 -6.77 -3.47
N ILE A 68 10.65 -6.61 -2.85
CA ILE A 68 10.86 -5.79 -1.66
C ILE A 68 10.52 -4.32 -1.97
N ALA A 69 11.05 -3.76 -3.08
CA ALA A 69 10.74 -2.40 -3.49
C ALA A 69 9.22 -2.19 -3.71
N LYS A 70 8.56 -3.16 -4.36
CA LYS A 70 7.10 -3.14 -4.54
C LYS A 70 6.35 -3.22 -3.21
N GLN A 71 6.80 -4.04 -2.27
CA GLN A 71 6.18 -4.16 -0.95
C GLN A 71 6.36 -2.86 -0.13
N LEU A 72 7.51 -2.22 -0.22
CA LEU A 72 7.74 -0.90 0.40
C LEU A 72 6.82 0.17 -0.20
N ALA A 73 6.63 0.15 -1.52
CA ALA A 73 5.69 1.05 -2.18
C ALA A 73 4.23 0.86 -1.73
N LEU A 74 3.84 -0.35 -1.32
CA LEU A 74 2.50 -0.65 -0.78
C LEU A 74 2.33 -0.27 0.70
N LEU A 75 3.43 -0.09 1.44
CA LEU A 75 3.39 0.08 2.89
C LEU A 75 3.80 1.47 3.36
N CYS A 76 4.84 2.06 2.75
CA CYS A 76 5.51 3.25 3.30
C CYS A 76 4.80 4.54 2.95
N HIS A 77 3.59 4.71 3.47
CA HIS A 77 2.77 5.90 3.38
C HIS A 77 2.68 6.57 4.75
N PHE A 78 2.84 7.90 4.80
CA PHE A 78 2.88 8.62 6.06
C PHE A 78 2.00 9.87 6.04
N PRO A 79 1.44 10.27 7.22
CA PRO A 79 0.45 11.34 7.29
C PRO A 79 1.04 12.76 7.12
N ASN A 80 2.35 12.89 7.04
CA ASN A 80 3.06 14.17 6.86
C ASN A 80 3.34 14.53 5.38
N PHE A 81 2.91 13.72 4.43
CA PHE A 81 3.02 14.06 3.02
C PHE A 81 2.08 15.19 2.64
N ASP A 82 2.61 16.21 1.98
CA ASP A 82 1.83 17.33 1.40
C ASP A 82 1.99 17.29 -0.12
N ASP A 83 0.95 16.91 -0.84
CA ASP A 83 0.93 16.79 -2.31
C ASP A 83 1.15 18.12 -3.03
N ARG A 84 0.78 19.25 -2.39
CA ARG A 84 0.96 20.59 -2.94
C ARG A 84 2.41 21.08 -2.86
N LYS A 85 3.12 20.72 -1.80
CA LYS A 85 4.53 21.05 -1.59
C LYS A 85 5.47 19.98 -2.14
N GLY A 86 4.96 18.75 -2.30
CA GLY A 86 5.75 17.59 -2.66
C GLY A 86 6.78 17.19 -1.60
N ALA A 87 6.57 17.61 -0.34
CA ALA A 87 7.48 17.35 0.77
C ALA A 87 7.24 15.97 1.39
N ASN A 88 8.27 15.43 2.03
CA ASN A 88 8.23 14.21 2.86
C ASN A 88 7.80 12.95 2.11
N ARG A 89 8.16 12.80 0.82
CA ARG A 89 7.96 11.55 0.10
C ARG A 89 8.83 10.44 0.65
N THR A 90 8.29 9.24 0.68
CA THR A 90 9.12 8.03 0.81
C THR A 90 9.98 7.86 -0.44
N ILE A 91 11.29 7.71 -0.28
CA ILE A 91 12.24 7.48 -1.37
C ILE A 91 12.64 6.02 -1.37
N ILE A 92 12.50 5.34 -2.49
CA ILE A 92 12.92 3.96 -2.70
C ILE A 92 14.02 3.96 -3.76
N THR A 93 15.26 3.70 -3.32
CA THR A 93 16.44 3.65 -4.18
C THR A 93 16.82 2.20 -4.47
N ILE A 94 16.75 1.80 -5.74
CA ILE A 94 17.17 0.49 -6.24
C ILE A 94 18.56 0.64 -6.81
N VAL A 95 19.53 -0.06 -6.21
CA VAL A 95 20.94 0.00 -6.58
C VAL A 95 21.33 -1.25 -7.37
N THR A 96 21.94 -1.06 -8.53
CA THR A 96 22.39 -2.13 -9.41
C THR A 96 23.80 -1.89 -9.93
N THR A 97 24.57 -2.94 -10.18
CA THR A 97 25.84 -2.88 -10.91
C THR A 97 25.62 -2.80 -12.43
N GLY A 98 24.44 -3.17 -12.91
CA GLY A 98 24.01 -3.07 -14.31
C GLY A 98 23.46 -1.69 -14.67
N SER A 99 22.69 -1.60 -15.75
CA SER A 99 22.03 -0.36 -16.19
C SER A 99 20.88 0.06 -15.26
N ALA A 100 20.88 1.32 -14.85
CA ALA A 100 19.78 1.92 -14.10
C ALA A 100 18.47 1.96 -14.91
N ILE A 101 18.57 2.14 -16.23
CA ILE A 101 17.41 2.13 -17.14
C ILE A 101 16.79 0.74 -17.21
N ASP A 102 17.61 -0.31 -17.25
CA ASP A 102 17.11 -1.69 -17.28
C ASP A 102 16.45 -2.06 -15.95
N ALA A 103 17.04 -1.66 -14.81
CA ALA A 103 16.43 -1.82 -13.50
C ALA A 103 15.06 -1.14 -13.40
N MET A 104 14.96 0.10 -13.88
CA MET A 104 13.69 0.83 -13.97
C MET A 104 12.67 0.09 -14.85
N SER A 105 13.11 -0.45 -15.99
CA SER A 105 12.23 -1.16 -16.94
C SER A 105 11.70 -2.47 -16.33
N GLN A 106 12.54 -3.21 -15.61
CA GLN A 106 12.13 -4.43 -14.90
C GLN A 106 11.13 -4.11 -13.78
N PHE A 107 11.39 -3.08 -12.97
CA PHE A 107 10.46 -2.66 -11.92
C PHE A 107 9.12 -2.17 -12.49
N ARG A 108 9.14 -1.42 -13.60
CA ARG A 108 7.93 -1.01 -14.34
C ARG A 108 7.09 -2.21 -14.76
N ALA A 109 7.70 -3.27 -15.27
CA ALA A 109 7.00 -4.48 -15.67
C ALA A 109 6.28 -5.17 -14.48
N MET A 110 6.79 -5.02 -13.25
CA MET A 110 6.19 -5.58 -12.04
C MET A 110 5.13 -4.69 -11.39
N THR A 111 5.12 -3.40 -11.68
CA THR A 111 4.31 -2.38 -11.00
C THR A 111 3.29 -1.69 -11.90
N ALA A 112 3.09 -2.23 -13.10
CA ALA A 112 2.14 -1.76 -14.11
C ALA A 112 2.20 -0.22 -14.31
N ASN A 113 1.19 0.51 -13.83
CA ASN A 113 1.06 1.95 -14.07
C ASN A 113 1.75 2.83 -13.00
N LEU A 114 2.37 2.26 -11.96
CA LEU A 114 2.90 3.06 -10.84
C LEU A 114 3.90 4.12 -11.30
N LEU A 115 4.91 3.73 -12.11
CA LEU A 115 5.93 4.67 -12.60
C LEU A 115 5.39 5.69 -13.62
N ASP A 116 4.18 5.50 -14.13
CA ASP A 116 3.52 6.50 -14.98
C ASP A 116 2.97 7.67 -14.18
N TYR A 117 2.82 7.52 -12.86
CA TYR A 117 2.26 8.55 -11.95
C TYR A 117 3.21 8.96 -10.83
N ALA A 118 4.11 8.10 -10.35
CA ALA A 118 5.14 8.44 -9.39
C ALA A 118 6.27 9.28 -10.01
N LEU A 119 7.02 10.00 -9.17
CA LEU A 119 8.30 10.59 -9.57
C LEU A 119 9.37 9.50 -9.58
N TRP A 120 10.26 9.56 -10.55
CA TRP A 120 11.41 8.66 -10.62
C TRP A 120 12.54 9.25 -11.46
N ARG A 121 13.78 8.77 -11.19
CA ARG A 121 14.98 9.08 -11.96
C ARG A 121 15.93 7.89 -12.02
N CYS A 122 16.73 7.85 -13.09
CA CYS A 122 17.84 6.92 -13.28
C CYS A 122 19.16 7.69 -13.22
N VAL A 123 20.12 7.17 -12.48
CA VAL A 123 21.44 7.78 -12.28
C VAL A 123 22.51 6.78 -12.62
N GLU A 124 23.46 7.13 -13.49
CA GLU A 124 24.64 6.34 -13.83
C GLU A 124 25.91 7.21 -13.73
N ASN A 125 26.92 6.69 -13.06
CA ASN A 125 28.19 7.42 -12.84
C ASN A 125 28.00 8.81 -12.21
N GLY A 126 27.03 8.96 -11.33
CA GLY A 126 26.68 10.21 -10.67
C GLY A 126 25.86 11.21 -11.51
N ASN A 127 25.56 10.87 -12.76
CA ASN A 127 24.78 11.72 -13.65
C ASN A 127 23.34 11.20 -13.83
N GLU A 128 22.36 12.10 -13.83
CA GLU A 128 20.99 11.74 -14.19
C GLU A 128 20.93 11.45 -15.69
N VAL A 129 20.64 10.19 -16.06
CA VAL A 129 20.57 9.75 -17.46
C VAL A 129 19.15 9.68 -17.99
N LYS A 130 18.16 9.57 -17.10
CA LYS A 130 16.74 9.55 -17.44
C LYS A 130 15.90 9.89 -16.21
N LYS A 131 14.78 10.56 -16.43
CA LYS A 131 13.77 10.80 -15.40
C LYS A 131 12.35 10.82 -15.95
N CYS A 132 11.36 10.86 -15.07
CA CYS A 132 9.98 11.11 -15.47
C CYS A 132 9.81 12.55 -15.99
N ASN A 133 8.85 12.76 -16.89
CA ASN A 133 8.56 14.10 -17.44
C ASN A 133 7.69 14.96 -16.50
N ARG A 134 7.37 14.49 -15.30
CA ARG A 134 6.52 15.18 -14.33
C ARG A 134 7.34 16.00 -13.37
N GLN A 135 6.83 17.17 -13.05
CA GLN A 135 7.39 18.02 -11.98
C GLN A 135 6.65 17.79 -10.65
N HIS A 136 5.39 17.37 -10.71
CA HIS A 136 4.54 17.13 -9.55
C HIS A 136 3.82 15.79 -9.65
N SER A 137 3.55 15.18 -8.53
CA SER A 137 2.79 13.94 -8.40
C SER A 137 1.98 13.95 -7.12
N PHE A 138 0.76 13.41 -7.18
CA PHE A 138 -0.06 13.13 -5.99
C PHE A 138 0.36 11.84 -5.29
N ILE A 139 1.31 11.09 -5.86
CA ILE A 139 1.88 9.88 -5.25
C ILE A 139 2.97 10.31 -4.26
N ASP A 140 2.90 9.78 -3.05
CA ASP A 140 3.77 10.07 -1.92
C ASP A 140 5.06 9.23 -1.91
N ILE A 141 5.34 8.54 -3.01
CA ILE A 141 6.53 7.70 -3.19
C ILE A 141 7.32 8.17 -4.41
N GLU A 142 8.63 8.23 -4.26
CA GLU A 142 9.59 8.54 -5.31
C GLU A 142 10.58 7.39 -5.49
N PHE A 143 11.00 7.11 -6.73
CA PHE A 143 11.92 6.03 -7.05
C PHE A 143 13.23 6.58 -7.63
N GLU A 144 14.33 6.01 -7.15
CA GLU A 144 15.65 6.23 -7.72
C GLU A 144 16.22 4.87 -8.20
N PHE A 145 16.69 4.81 -9.43
CA PHE A 145 17.39 3.66 -9.98
C PHE A 145 18.83 4.08 -10.20
N ILE A 146 19.78 3.49 -9.46
CA ILE A 146 21.16 3.97 -9.44
C ILE A 146 22.10 2.84 -9.85
N LYS A 147 22.89 3.10 -10.90
CA LYS A 147 24.03 2.25 -11.21
C LYS A 147 25.21 2.62 -10.32
N ALA A 148 25.56 1.73 -9.42
CA ALA A 148 26.72 1.89 -8.54
C ALA A 148 27.26 0.54 -8.09
N ASP A 149 28.55 0.52 -7.76
CA ASP A 149 29.14 -0.58 -7.02
C ASP A 149 28.67 -0.54 -5.56
N VAL A 150 28.37 -1.70 -4.99
CA VAL A 150 27.97 -1.86 -3.60
C VAL A 150 28.97 -1.26 -2.63
N ALA A 151 30.29 -1.33 -2.93
CA ALA A 151 31.34 -0.68 -2.15
C ALA A 151 31.18 0.84 -2.02
N ASN A 152 30.42 1.47 -2.92
CA ASN A 152 30.16 2.91 -2.92
C ASN A 152 28.81 3.30 -2.31
N ILE A 153 28.08 2.37 -1.70
CA ILE A 153 26.72 2.62 -1.19
C ILE A 153 26.68 3.79 -0.19
N LEU A 154 27.70 3.98 0.64
CA LEU A 154 27.76 5.11 1.57
C LEU A 154 27.86 6.46 0.88
N LYS A 155 28.43 6.53 -0.33
CA LYS A 155 28.48 7.77 -1.12
C LYS A 155 27.11 8.13 -1.70
N LEU A 156 26.22 7.13 -1.84
CA LEU A 156 24.85 7.33 -2.30
C LEU A 156 23.93 7.75 -1.16
N LYS A 157 24.25 7.34 0.06
CA LYS A 157 23.49 7.75 1.24
C LYS A 157 23.67 9.26 1.44
N LYS A 158 22.59 10.00 1.26
CA LYS A 158 22.56 11.43 1.56
C LYS A 158 22.66 11.63 3.07
N ASP A 159 23.49 12.56 3.52
CA ASP A 159 23.46 13.04 4.89
C ASP A 159 22.26 13.95 5.09
N ASP A 160 21.08 13.33 5.24
CA ASP A 160 19.83 14.00 5.49
C ASP A 160 19.34 13.63 6.89
N CYS A 161 19.39 14.57 7.81
CA CYS A 161 18.97 14.39 9.20
C CYS A 161 17.46 14.09 9.33
N ASN A 162 16.68 14.38 8.31
CA ASN A 162 15.25 14.11 8.26
C ASN A 162 14.93 12.74 7.64
N SER A 163 15.93 12.03 7.13
CA SER A 163 15.75 10.70 6.56
C SER A 163 15.87 9.61 7.62
N VAL A 164 14.86 8.75 7.70
CA VAL A 164 14.97 7.43 8.35
C VAL A 164 15.45 6.45 7.29
N SER A 165 16.74 6.11 7.34
CA SER A 165 17.39 5.31 6.30
C SER A 165 17.32 3.82 6.59
N SER A 166 16.98 3.02 5.58
CA SER A 166 17.00 1.56 5.67
C SER A 166 17.75 0.95 4.49
N ILE A 167 18.38 -0.22 4.73
CA ILE A 167 19.08 -0.96 3.69
C ILE A 167 18.64 -2.42 3.65
N PHE A 168 18.35 -2.91 2.44
CA PHE A 168 17.96 -4.28 2.14
C PHE A 168 19.01 -4.92 1.25
N TYR A 169 19.58 -6.05 1.70
CA TYR A 169 20.64 -6.75 0.96
C TYR A 169 20.60 -8.26 1.22
N SER A 170 20.92 -9.03 0.18
CA SER A 170 21.01 -10.49 0.28
C SER A 170 22.34 -10.94 0.91
N ASP A 171 22.39 -12.19 1.36
CA ASP A 171 23.62 -12.83 1.85
C ASP A 171 24.69 -12.92 0.77
N ASP A 172 24.29 -12.99 -0.51
CA ASP A 172 25.21 -12.99 -1.66
C ASP A 172 25.83 -11.62 -1.94
N THR A 173 25.38 -10.58 -1.27
CA THR A 173 25.89 -9.22 -1.37
C THR A 173 26.47 -8.80 -0.01
N PRO A 174 27.62 -9.34 0.40
CA PRO A 174 28.16 -9.07 1.73
C PRO A 174 28.52 -7.60 1.89
N LEU A 175 27.96 -6.97 2.91
CA LEU A 175 28.31 -5.62 3.34
C LEU A 175 29.17 -5.67 4.59
N GLU A 176 30.17 -4.78 4.66
CA GLU A 176 30.93 -4.57 5.89
C GLU A 176 30.02 -4.07 7.01
N ARG A 177 30.27 -4.52 8.24
CA ARG A 177 29.47 -4.12 9.41
C ARG A 177 29.43 -2.61 9.63
N GLU A 178 30.52 -1.93 9.28
CA GLU A 178 30.62 -0.46 9.39
C GLU A 178 29.68 0.25 8.43
N VAL A 179 29.50 -0.28 7.22
CA VAL A 179 28.55 0.22 6.23
C VAL A 179 27.13 0.06 6.74
N VAL A 180 26.79 -1.14 7.22
CA VAL A 180 25.46 -1.47 7.73
C VAL A 180 25.05 -0.57 8.91
N ARG A 181 25.99 -0.26 9.82
CA ARG A 181 25.76 0.60 11.00
C ARG A 181 25.45 2.07 10.66
N LYS A 182 25.67 2.48 9.43
CA LYS A 182 25.32 3.85 8.98
C LYS A 182 23.84 4.01 8.61
N PHE A 183 23.10 2.92 8.55
CA PHE A 183 21.66 2.93 8.31
C PHE A 183 20.90 2.74 9.62
N ASP A 184 19.75 3.41 9.75
CA ASP A 184 18.90 3.30 10.94
C ASP A 184 18.32 1.91 11.10
N VAL A 185 17.98 1.26 9.98
CA VAL A 185 17.48 -0.12 9.94
C VAL A 185 18.16 -0.91 8.83
N SER A 186 18.57 -2.13 9.12
CA SER A 186 19.16 -3.04 8.14
C SER A 186 18.41 -4.36 8.06
N TYR A 187 18.21 -4.84 6.83
CA TYR A 187 17.53 -6.08 6.49
C TYR A 187 18.48 -6.94 5.65
N ARG A 188 19.16 -7.88 6.32
CA ARG A 188 19.90 -8.95 5.65
C ARG A 188 18.96 -10.12 5.45
N TYR A 189 18.94 -10.73 4.27
CA TYR A 189 18.08 -11.87 3.97
C TYR A 189 18.81 -12.92 3.12
N ASN A 190 18.47 -14.19 3.40
CA ASN A 190 18.81 -15.33 2.56
C ASN A 190 17.54 -15.81 1.88
N SER A 191 17.50 -15.77 0.55
CA SER A 191 16.31 -16.13 -0.22
C SER A 191 15.90 -17.60 -0.04
N GLU A 192 16.84 -18.48 0.26
CA GLU A 192 16.61 -19.91 0.46
C GLU A 192 16.06 -20.23 1.86
N GLU A 193 16.46 -19.46 2.87
CA GLU A 193 16.06 -19.67 4.26
C GLU A 193 14.69 -19.09 4.62
N ILE A 194 14.14 -18.20 3.78
CA ILE A 194 12.82 -17.61 4.04
C ILE A 194 11.74 -18.64 3.74
N THR A 195 11.30 -19.32 4.78
CA THR A 195 10.14 -20.21 4.70
C THR A 195 8.86 -19.41 4.62
N ILE A 196 7.99 -19.76 3.71
CA ILE A 196 6.63 -19.20 3.63
C ILE A 196 5.76 -20.06 4.54
N ASP A 197 5.38 -19.46 5.67
CA ASP A 197 4.45 -20.10 6.59
C ASP A 197 3.06 -20.20 5.93
N LYS A 198 2.41 -21.35 6.02
CA LYS A 198 1.05 -21.55 5.48
C LYS A 198 0.01 -20.68 6.17
N SER A 199 0.32 -20.16 7.34
CA SER A 199 -0.53 -19.28 8.14
C SER A 199 -0.21 -17.79 7.91
N ILE A 200 -0.37 -17.29 6.68
CA ILE A 200 -0.51 -15.83 6.55
C ILE A 200 -1.76 -15.45 7.31
N ASP A 201 -1.60 -14.69 8.39
CA ASP A 201 -2.74 -14.19 9.16
C ASP A 201 -3.57 -13.25 8.29
N ILE A 202 -4.60 -13.79 7.67
CA ILE A 202 -5.57 -13.04 6.86
C ILE A 202 -6.75 -12.54 7.70
N SER A 203 -6.78 -12.82 9.01
CA SER A 203 -7.92 -12.47 9.88
C SER A 203 -8.22 -10.99 9.86
N ARG A 204 -7.19 -10.14 9.87
CA ARG A 204 -7.36 -8.69 9.75
C ARG A 204 -7.92 -8.28 8.39
N ALA A 205 -7.44 -8.88 7.32
CA ALA A 205 -7.94 -8.63 5.96
C ALA A 205 -9.41 -9.05 5.78
N MET A 206 -9.79 -10.19 6.37
CA MET A 206 -11.19 -10.65 6.39
C MET A 206 -12.09 -9.66 7.14
N LEU A 207 -11.61 -9.09 8.23
CA LEU A 207 -12.34 -8.07 8.98
C LEU A 207 -12.39 -6.73 8.23
N VAL A 208 -11.33 -6.30 7.55
CA VAL A 208 -11.34 -5.15 6.63
C VAL A 208 -12.44 -5.33 5.59
N ASN A 209 -12.50 -6.50 4.94
CA ASN A 209 -13.56 -6.80 3.98
C ASN A 209 -14.96 -6.76 4.63
N THR A 210 -15.08 -7.24 5.87
CA THR A 210 -16.36 -7.22 6.61
C THR A 210 -16.81 -5.78 6.89
N VAL A 211 -15.88 -4.89 7.24
CA VAL A 211 -16.13 -3.45 7.41
C VAL A 211 -16.75 -2.87 6.12
N TYR A 212 -16.13 -3.09 4.97
CA TYR A 212 -16.66 -2.60 3.69
C TYR A 212 -18.00 -3.25 3.34
N SER A 213 -18.14 -4.55 3.54
CA SER A 213 -19.35 -5.30 3.17
C SER A 213 -20.58 -4.92 3.98
N LYS A 214 -20.38 -4.43 5.21
CA LYS A 214 -21.45 -4.09 6.14
C LYS A 214 -21.70 -2.59 6.31
N CYS A 215 -20.89 -1.73 5.70
CA CYS A 215 -21.02 -0.28 5.92
C CYS A 215 -22.34 0.32 5.40
N GLY A 216 -23.12 -0.43 4.64
CA GLY A 216 -24.52 -0.08 4.25
C GLY A 216 -24.67 1.35 3.74
N ASN A 217 -25.32 2.19 4.51
CA ASN A 217 -25.43 3.62 4.22
C ASN A 217 -24.35 4.39 5.00
N ILE A 218 -23.21 4.61 4.36
CA ILE A 218 -22.08 5.36 4.95
C ILE A 218 -22.49 6.78 5.36
N ASP A 219 -23.49 7.38 4.73
CA ASP A 219 -23.96 8.74 5.04
C ASP A 219 -24.67 8.82 6.39
N THR A 220 -25.23 7.72 6.91
CA THR A 220 -25.76 7.69 8.27
C THR A 220 -24.68 7.65 9.32
N ILE A 221 -23.55 7.00 9.03
CA ILE A 221 -22.38 6.91 9.91
C ILE A 221 -21.60 8.21 9.89
N TYR A 222 -21.47 8.83 8.71
CA TYR A 222 -20.67 10.04 8.49
C TYR A 222 -21.55 11.19 8.00
N LYS A 223 -21.98 12.06 8.91
CA LYS A 223 -22.80 13.26 8.61
C LYS A 223 -21.96 14.53 8.70
N ALA A 224 -22.23 15.45 7.75
CA ALA A 224 -21.65 16.80 7.78
C ALA A 224 -20.13 16.87 8.07
N ASN A 225 -19.38 16.02 7.40
CA ASN A 225 -17.92 15.89 7.58
C ASN A 225 -17.46 15.42 8.98
N ALA A 226 -18.35 14.83 9.76
CA ALA A 226 -18.04 14.22 11.04
C ALA A 226 -18.73 12.86 11.21
N PHE A 227 -18.11 11.93 11.94
CA PHE A 227 -18.74 10.67 12.28
C PHE A 227 -19.90 10.88 13.26
N ASN A 228 -21.04 10.24 12.98
CA ASN A 228 -22.13 10.13 13.92
C ASN A 228 -21.78 9.03 14.94
N ALA A 229 -21.51 9.42 16.20
CA ALA A 229 -21.04 8.50 17.23
C ALA A 229 -22.02 7.35 17.52
N GLU A 230 -23.33 7.62 17.51
CA GLU A 230 -24.35 6.61 17.73
C GLU A 230 -24.40 5.59 16.59
N SER A 231 -24.54 6.07 15.35
CA SER A 231 -24.56 5.21 14.16
C SER A 231 -23.26 4.44 13.99
N TYR A 232 -22.11 5.04 14.41
CA TYR A 232 -20.83 4.37 14.37
C TYR A 232 -20.71 3.28 15.44
N SER A 233 -21.20 3.53 16.65
CA SER A 233 -21.23 2.52 17.71
C SER A 233 -22.08 1.33 17.33
N GLU A 234 -23.29 1.56 16.81
CA GLU A 234 -24.16 0.50 16.29
C GLU A 234 -23.50 -0.30 15.17
N TYR A 235 -22.86 0.41 14.22
CA TYR A 235 -22.12 -0.23 13.13
C TYR A 235 -20.98 -1.12 13.66
N LEU A 236 -20.19 -0.64 14.62
CA LEU A 236 -19.09 -1.42 15.22
C LEU A 236 -19.59 -2.66 15.96
N GLU A 237 -20.66 -2.54 16.71
CA GLU A 237 -21.27 -3.67 17.40
C GLU A 237 -21.68 -4.75 16.40
N ASN A 238 -22.38 -4.37 15.35
CA ASN A 238 -22.87 -5.30 14.34
C ASN A 238 -21.75 -5.87 13.45
N THR A 239 -20.64 -5.17 13.27
CA THR A 239 -19.57 -5.54 12.33
C THR A 239 -18.38 -6.19 13.01
N CYS A 240 -17.89 -5.61 14.11
CA CYS A 240 -16.65 -6.06 14.74
C CYS A 240 -16.88 -6.90 15.99
N ARG A 241 -17.91 -6.60 16.81
CA ARG A 241 -18.18 -7.30 18.07
C ARG A 241 -19.01 -8.57 17.88
N TYR A 242 -20.13 -8.47 17.19
CA TYR A 242 -21.15 -9.52 17.14
C TYR A 242 -21.25 -10.27 15.82
N VAL A 243 -20.54 -9.84 14.78
CA VAL A 243 -20.55 -10.60 13.52
C VAL A 243 -20.03 -12.03 13.76
N ARG A 244 -20.78 -13.01 13.33
CA ARG A 244 -20.40 -14.43 13.46
C ARG A 244 -19.17 -14.73 12.59
N THR A 245 -18.27 -15.57 13.08
CA THR A 245 -17.07 -16.00 12.33
C THR A 245 -17.44 -16.63 10.98
N THR A 246 -18.52 -17.42 10.94
CA THR A 246 -19.06 -17.98 9.69
C THR A 246 -19.40 -16.89 8.69
N LYS A 247 -20.01 -15.77 9.14
CA LYS A 247 -20.38 -14.65 8.27
C LYS A 247 -19.19 -13.87 7.76
N ILE A 248 -18.15 -13.70 8.58
CA ILE A 248 -16.87 -13.11 8.16
C ILE A 248 -16.27 -13.94 7.03
N LYS A 249 -16.29 -15.27 7.19
CA LYS A 249 -15.78 -16.20 6.19
C LYS A 249 -16.62 -16.17 4.90
N GLU A 250 -17.94 -16.17 5.00
CA GLU A 250 -18.83 -16.00 3.84
C GLU A 250 -18.53 -14.74 3.03
N PHE A 251 -18.33 -13.58 3.71
CA PHE A 251 -17.96 -12.33 3.03
C PHE A 251 -16.61 -12.44 2.34
N TRP A 252 -15.65 -13.13 2.95
CA TRP A 252 -14.33 -13.34 2.36
C TRP A 252 -14.37 -14.29 1.16
N ASP A 253 -15.06 -15.41 1.28
CA ASP A 253 -15.19 -16.41 0.22
C ASP A 253 -16.04 -15.88 -0.95
N GLY A 254 -16.96 -14.97 -0.68
CA GLY A 254 -17.78 -14.28 -1.69
C GLY A 254 -17.07 -13.17 -2.46
N ILE A 255 -15.78 -12.89 -2.19
CA ILE A 255 -15.01 -11.90 -2.95
C ILE A 255 -14.72 -12.46 -4.35
N ALA A 256 -15.18 -11.73 -5.37
CA ALA A 256 -15.16 -12.17 -6.76
C ALA A 256 -13.75 -12.30 -7.38
N THR A 257 -12.74 -11.59 -6.87
CA THR A 257 -11.39 -11.58 -7.46
C THR A 257 -10.29 -11.58 -6.40
N ASN A 258 -9.15 -12.20 -6.74
CA ASN A 258 -7.97 -12.17 -5.89
C ASN A 258 -7.42 -10.74 -5.69
N GLU A 259 -7.59 -9.84 -6.66
CA GLU A 259 -7.20 -8.43 -6.54
C GLU A 259 -7.93 -7.73 -5.39
N LEU A 260 -9.22 -8.02 -5.19
CA LEU A 260 -10.00 -7.48 -4.06
C LEU A 260 -9.57 -8.08 -2.73
N LYS A 261 -9.21 -9.38 -2.70
CA LYS A 261 -8.64 -10.00 -1.49
C LYS A 261 -7.31 -9.36 -1.12
N LEU A 262 -6.40 -9.19 -2.10
CA LEU A 262 -5.12 -8.53 -1.91
C LEU A 262 -5.27 -7.08 -1.43
N SER A 263 -6.25 -6.34 -1.94
CA SER A 263 -6.55 -4.97 -1.50
C SER A 263 -6.81 -4.91 0.02
N ASN A 264 -7.60 -5.86 0.55
CA ASN A 264 -7.85 -5.95 1.99
C ASN A 264 -6.59 -6.36 2.78
N VAL A 265 -5.75 -7.23 2.21
CA VAL A 265 -4.45 -7.62 2.82
C VAL A 265 -3.53 -6.41 2.90
N PHE A 266 -3.33 -5.68 1.81
CA PHE A 266 -2.46 -4.49 1.79
C PHE A 266 -2.93 -3.42 2.76
N CYS A 267 -4.23 -3.23 2.88
CA CYS A 267 -4.79 -2.33 3.87
C CYS A 267 -4.46 -2.77 5.31
N ALA A 268 -4.71 -4.03 5.64
CA ALA A 268 -4.43 -4.59 6.96
C ALA A 268 -2.94 -4.54 7.32
N ASP A 269 -2.06 -4.69 6.34
CA ASP A 269 -0.62 -4.63 6.51
C ASP A 269 -0.12 -3.27 7.00
N THR A 270 -0.79 -2.18 6.65
CA THR A 270 -0.41 -0.83 7.08
C THR A 270 -0.82 -0.48 8.52
N PHE A 271 -1.60 -1.31 9.19
CA PHE A 271 -2.13 -0.96 10.52
C PHE A 271 -1.07 -0.64 11.56
N ARG A 272 0.04 -1.41 11.59
CA ARG A 272 1.13 -1.15 12.53
C ARG A 272 1.79 0.22 12.29
N MET A 273 1.99 0.59 11.03
CA MET A 273 2.58 1.88 10.68
C MET A 273 1.62 3.03 10.98
N LYS A 274 0.33 2.87 10.66
CA LYS A 274 -0.72 3.84 11.03
C LYS A 274 -0.77 4.07 12.53
N LEU A 275 -0.70 3.02 13.34
CA LEU A 275 -0.70 3.16 14.80
C LEU A 275 0.55 3.90 15.28
N ARG A 276 1.74 3.51 14.84
CA ARG A 276 2.97 4.22 15.24
C ARG A 276 2.98 5.68 14.81
N SER A 277 2.40 6.02 13.65
CA SER A 277 2.33 7.40 13.19
C SER A 277 1.45 8.31 14.05
N VAL A 278 0.60 7.72 14.88
CA VAL A 278 -0.22 8.46 15.88
C VAL A 278 0.22 8.19 17.32
N GLY A 279 1.39 7.57 17.53
CA GLY A 279 1.92 7.29 18.86
C GLY A 279 1.26 6.12 19.58
N ALA A 280 0.56 5.23 18.88
CA ALA A 280 -0.10 4.05 19.44
C ALA A 280 0.61 2.76 19.03
N GLN A 281 0.40 1.70 19.81
CA GLN A 281 0.91 0.35 19.53
C GLN A 281 -0.26 -0.66 19.44
N PRO A 282 -0.08 -1.78 18.70
CA PRO A 282 -1.13 -2.80 18.56
C PRO A 282 -1.59 -3.44 19.88
N ASP A 283 -0.77 -3.35 20.94
CA ASP A 283 -1.04 -3.94 22.24
C ASP A 283 -1.57 -2.93 23.27
N ASP A 284 -1.69 -1.66 22.90
CA ASP A 284 -2.31 -0.64 23.73
C ASP A 284 -3.79 -0.95 23.99
N ASN A 285 -4.35 -0.31 25.02
CA ASN A 285 -5.77 -0.40 25.29
C ASN A 285 -6.58 0.14 24.10
N ILE A 286 -7.69 -0.52 23.77
CA ILE A 286 -8.56 -0.15 22.65
C ILE A 286 -9.05 1.30 22.70
N ASN A 287 -9.33 1.83 23.92
CA ASN A 287 -9.79 3.20 24.08
C ASN A 287 -8.64 4.19 23.79
N THR A 288 -7.42 3.88 24.24
CA THR A 288 -6.21 4.66 23.91
C THR A 288 -5.98 4.71 22.41
N ILE A 289 -6.00 3.56 21.75
CA ILE A 289 -5.84 3.50 20.27
C ILE A 289 -6.95 4.32 19.59
N SER A 290 -8.20 4.19 20.04
CA SER A 290 -9.33 4.90 19.45
C SER A 290 -9.22 6.42 19.61
N SER A 291 -8.73 6.92 20.76
CA SER A 291 -8.47 8.34 20.98
C SER A 291 -7.41 8.87 20.01
N HIS A 292 -6.24 8.21 19.95
CA HIS A 292 -5.15 8.60 19.05
C HIS A 292 -5.57 8.62 17.60
N ILE A 293 -6.34 7.62 17.16
CA ILE A 293 -6.88 7.58 15.79
C ILE A 293 -7.87 8.71 15.56
N GLY A 294 -8.80 8.95 16.51
CA GLY A 294 -9.81 10.00 16.40
C GLY A 294 -9.20 11.39 16.23
N GLU A 295 -8.17 11.71 17.04
CA GLU A 295 -7.44 12.99 17.01
C GLU A 295 -6.66 13.19 15.70
N ASN A 296 -6.30 12.12 14.99
CA ASN A 296 -5.52 12.14 13.78
C ASN A 296 -6.27 11.57 12.54
N LEU A 297 -7.59 11.45 12.62
CA LEU A 297 -8.41 10.75 11.63
C LEU A 297 -8.22 11.27 10.21
N GLU A 298 -8.20 12.59 10.03
CA GLU A 298 -8.03 13.19 8.71
C GLU A 298 -6.69 12.81 8.09
N ALA A 299 -5.60 12.94 8.84
CA ALA A 299 -4.25 12.61 8.37
C ALA A 299 -4.09 11.12 8.05
N LEU A 300 -4.67 10.24 8.89
CA LEU A 300 -4.68 8.80 8.63
C LEU A 300 -5.52 8.43 7.39
N SER A 301 -6.60 9.15 7.14
CA SER A 301 -7.42 8.93 5.95
C SER A 301 -6.69 9.38 4.68
N TYR A 302 -5.85 10.41 4.75
CA TYR A 302 -4.97 10.81 3.65
C TYR A 302 -3.94 9.73 3.34
N LEU A 303 -3.31 9.18 4.37
CA LEU A 303 -2.39 8.05 4.25
C LEU A 303 -3.07 6.84 3.60
N GLU A 304 -4.30 6.48 4.04
CA GLU A 304 -5.02 5.34 3.45
C GLU A 304 -5.36 5.57 1.99
N HIS A 305 -5.75 6.78 1.62
CA HIS A 305 -6.01 7.12 0.22
C HIS A 305 -4.74 7.07 -0.64
N ALA A 306 -3.60 7.56 -0.12
CA ALA A 306 -2.30 7.47 -0.80
C ALA A 306 -1.90 6.01 -1.04
N ARG A 307 -2.00 5.17 -0.01
CA ARG A 307 -1.80 3.72 -0.11
C ARG A 307 -2.69 3.09 -1.19
N TRP A 308 -3.98 3.43 -1.16
CA TRP A 308 -4.95 2.88 -2.10
C TRP A 308 -4.66 3.31 -3.55
N ASN A 309 -4.23 4.53 -3.78
CA ASN A 309 -3.79 5.01 -5.09
C ASN A 309 -2.63 4.15 -5.63
N VAL A 310 -1.57 3.96 -4.82
CA VAL A 310 -0.41 3.15 -5.20
C VAL A 310 -0.82 1.71 -5.48
N GLU A 311 -1.66 1.11 -4.62
CA GLU A 311 -2.20 -0.22 -4.84
C GLU A 311 -2.91 -0.34 -6.19
N LYS A 312 -3.81 0.60 -6.51
CA LYS A 312 -4.56 0.56 -7.76
C LYS A 312 -3.67 0.71 -8.99
N LEU A 313 -2.66 1.58 -8.92
CA LEU A 313 -1.68 1.72 -10.01
C LEU A 313 -0.86 0.43 -10.21
N ILE A 314 -0.42 -0.22 -9.14
CA ILE A 314 0.28 -1.52 -9.19
C ILE A 314 -0.63 -2.63 -9.77
N LEU A 315 -1.92 -2.60 -9.50
CA LEU A 315 -2.91 -3.53 -10.05
C LEU A 315 -3.31 -3.20 -11.50
N GLY A 316 -2.67 -2.20 -12.12
CA GLY A 316 -2.86 -1.81 -13.51
C GLY A 316 -4.04 -0.87 -13.74
N PHE A 317 -4.62 -0.31 -12.69
CA PHE A 317 -5.58 0.79 -12.84
C PHE A 317 -4.87 2.10 -13.18
N ARG A 318 -5.60 3.03 -13.78
CA ARG A 318 -5.16 4.40 -14.02
C ARG A 318 -6.29 5.41 -13.72
N PRO A 319 -5.96 6.68 -13.47
CA PRO A 319 -6.98 7.75 -13.39
C PRO A 319 -7.63 8.01 -14.76
N LEU A 320 -8.71 8.76 -14.75
CA LEU A 320 -9.33 9.27 -15.97
C LEU A 320 -8.39 10.27 -16.67
N ASN A 321 -8.37 10.23 -17.99
CA ASN A 321 -7.81 11.31 -18.80
C ASN A 321 -8.82 12.46 -18.97
N GLU A 322 -8.39 13.57 -19.57
CA GLU A 322 -9.23 14.76 -19.76
C GLU A 322 -10.52 14.46 -20.56
N GLN A 323 -10.42 13.66 -21.60
CA GLN A 323 -11.58 13.29 -22.44
C GLN A 323 -12.59 12.45 -21.66
N GLU A 324 -12.11 11.43 -20.92
CA GLU A 324 -12.95 10.56 -20.08
C GLU A 324 -13.60 11.38 -18.95
N TRP A 325 -12.86 12.35 -18.41
CA TRP A 325 -13.36 13.25 -17.39
C TRP A 325 -14.47 14.16 -17.92
N GLY A 326 -14.27 14.75 -19.12
CA GLY A 326 -15.31 15.52 -19.80
C GLY A 326 -16.57 14.70 -20.07
N GLN A 327 -16.40 13.47 -20.53
CA GLN A 327 -17.54 12.53 -20.72
C GLN A 327 -18.23 12.18 -19.41
N TYR A 328 -17.49 11.98 -18.32
CA TYR A 328 -18.08 11.68 -17.01
C TYR A 328 -18.89 12.87 -16.47
N THR A 329 -18.34 14.08 -16.54
CA THR A 329 -18.98 15.28 -15.97
C THR A 329 -20.26 15.68 -16.71
N SER A 330 -20.35 15.43 -18.02
CA SER A 330 -21.53 15.73 -18.84
C SER A 330 -22.76 14.82 -18.58
N LYS A 331 -22.59 13.73 -17.83
CA LYS A 331 -23.63 12.73 -17.60
C LYS A 331 -24.53 13.07 -16.40
N SER A 332 -25.77 12.63 -16.46
CA SER A 332 -26.69 12.62 -15.31
C SER A 332 -26.17 11.67 -14.20
N LYS A 333 -26.76 11.77 -13.01
CA LYS A 333 -26.34 10.98 -11.84
C LYS A 333 -26.36 9.47 -12.08
N ASP A 334 -27.38 8.96 -12.74
CA ASP A 334 -27.52 7.53 -13.00
C ASP A 334 -26.60 7.07 -14.14
N GLU A 335 -26.47 7.86 -15.20
CA GLU A 335 -25.49 7.60 -16.27
C GLU A 335 -24.05 7.61 -15.76
N LYS A 336 -23.70 8.50 -14.80
CA LYS A 336 -22.40 8.51 -14.13
C LYS A 336 -22.08 7.18 -13.47
N LYS A 337 -23.03 6.56 -12.78
CA LYS A 337 -22.85 5.25 -12.14
C LYS A 337 -22.56 4.15 -13.17
N VAL A 338 -23.32 4.12 -14.25
CA VAL A 338 -23.15 3.15 -15.33
C VAL A 338 -21.79 3.36 -16.01
N TYR A 339 -21.44 4.60 -16.31
CA TYR A 339 -20.17 4.94 -16.95
C TYR A 339 -18.98 4.63 -16.05
N ALA A 340 -19.02 4.97 -14.77
CA ALA A 340 -17.98 4.62 -13.80
C ALA A 340 -17.76 3.09 -13.71
N LYS A 341 -18.85 2.29 -13.72
CA LYS A 341 -18.77 0.83 -13.76
C LYS A 341 -18.08 0.32 -15.04
N LYS A 342 -18.40 0.91 -16.20
CA LYS A 342 -17.75 0.60 -17.48
C LYS A 342 -16.26 0.93 -17.45
N LEU A 343 -15.88 2.11 -16.95
CA LEU A 343 -14.49 2.53 -16.82
C LEU A 343 -13.71 1.58 -15.89
N LYS A 344 -14.31 1.23 -14.74
CA LYS A 344 -13.69 0.31 -13.77
C LYS A 344 -13.41 -1.08 -14.37
N ALA A 345 -14.28 -1.58 -15.24
CA ALA A 345 -14.04 -2.83 -15.96
C ALA A 345 -12.84 -2.73 -16.93
N GLN A 346 -12.48 -1.53 -17.36
CA GLN A 346 -11.30 -1.23 -18.18
C GLN A 346 -10.07 -0.84 -17.34
N LYS A 347 -10.10 -1.06 -16.03
CA LYS A 347 -9.07 -0.63 -15.07
C LYS A 347 -8.85 0.89 -15.06
N ILE A 348 -9.90 1.66 -15.22
CA ILE A 348 -9.90 3.12 -15.11
C ILE A 348 -10.75 3.50 -13.91
N HIS A 349 -10.20 4.31 -13.00
CA HIS A 349 -10.89 4.63 -11.75
C HIS A 349 -10.84 6.14 -11.45
N LEU A 350 -12.03 6.75 -11.26
CA LEU A 350 -12.14 8.19 -11.05
C LEU A 350 -11.50 8.69 -9.75
N ASN A 351 -11.37 7.81 -8.74
CA ASN A 351 -10.84 8.16 -7.43
C ASN A 351 -9.31 8.02 -7.31
N ILE A 352 -8.61 7.61 -8.38
CA ILE A 352 -7.15 7.67 -8.42
C ILE A 352 -6.74 9.11 -8.67
N CYS A 353 -6.54 9.86 -7.59
CA CYS A 353 -6.27 11.30 -7.62
C CYS A 353 -5.74 11.77 -6.25
N SER A 354 -5.40 13.05 -6.13
CA SER A 354 -5.09 13.66 -4.83
C SER A 354 -6.30 13.63 -3.91
N ILE A 355 -6.05 13.67 -2.59
CA ILE A 355 -7.14 13.72 -1.61
C ILE A 355 -8.00 14.97 -1.74
N SER A 356 -7.39 16.09 -2.09
CA SER A 356 -8.09 17.36 -2.34
C SER A 356 -9.07 17.25 -3.49
N GLU A 357 -8.66 16.54 -4.54
CA GLU A 357 -9.51 16.25 -5.67
C GLU A 357 -10.61 15.23 -5.33
N LEU A 358 -10.29 14.16 -4.61
CA LEU A 358 -11.27 13.18 -4.14
C LEU A 358 -12.40 13.84 -3.36
N LYS A 359 -12.07 14.71 -2.40
CA LYS A 359 -13.08 15.46 -1.63
C LYS A 359 -14.00 16.31 -2.50
N ARG A 360 -13.47 16.82 -3.61
CA ARG A 360 -14.25 17.63 -4.57
C ARG A 360 -15.16 16.79 -5.46
N ILE A 361 -14.67 15.65 -5.96
CA ILE A 361 -15.35 14.85 -6.98
C ILE A 361 -16.23 13.74 -6.39
N ASP A 362 -15.80 13.14 -5.30
CA ASP A 362 -16.47 12.02 -4.65
C ASP A 362 -16.24 12.00 -3.13
N PRO A 363 -16.81 12.99 -2.40
CA PRO A 363 -16.64 13.07 -0.95
C PRO A 363 -17.20 11.83 -0.22
N GLY A 364 -18.08 11.07 -0.87
CA GLY A 364 -18.61 9.81 -0.35
C GLY A 364 -17.55 8.73 -0.20
N ASN A 365 -16.58 8.67 -1.10
CA ASN A 365 -15.50 7.67 -1.02
C ASN A 365 -14.47 8.02 0.06
N PHE A 366 -14.18 9.28 0.32
CA PHE A 366 -13.32 9.67 1.44
C PHE A 366 -13.84 9.17 2.80
N LYS A 367 -15.16 9.06 2.95
CA LYS A 367 -15.79 8.53 4.17
C LYS A 367 -15.42 7.06 4.44
N TYR A 368 -15.13 6.27 3.40
CA TYR A 368 -14.68 4.89 3.56
C TYR A 368 -13.27 4.82 4.16
N ASP A 369 -12.36 5.69 3.75
CA ASP A 369 -11.01 5.77 4.32
C ASP A 369 -11.08 6.15 5.80
N CYS A 370 -11.92 7.12 6.16
CA CYS A 370 -12.19 7.49 7.55
C CYS A 370 -12.76 6.32 8.37
N LEU A 371 -13.81 5.66 7.86
CA LEU A 371 -14.46 4.54 8.55
C LEU A 371 -13.47 3.41 8.81
N LEU A 372 -12.64 3.10 7.82
CA LEU A 372 -11.63 2.07 7.96
C LEU A 372 -10.62 2.40 9.06
N CYS A 373 -10.08 3.63 9.06
CA CYS A 373 -9.13 4.07 10.08
C CYS A 373 -9.73 3.97 11.49
N LEU A 374 -10.96 4.43 11.69
CA LEU A 374 -11.67 4.30 12.96
C LEU A 374 -11.92 2.85 13.37
N SER A 375 -12.05 1.94 12.41
CA SER A 375 -12.31 0.52 12.70
C SER A 375 -11.05 -0.26 13.10
N ILE A 376 -9.83 0.28 12.90
CA ILE A 376 -8.55 -0.40 13.17
C ILE A 376 -8.49 -1.00 14.58
N PRO A 377 -8.77 -0.28 15.70
CA PRO A 377 -8.67 -0.84 17.03
C PRO A 377 -9.60 -2.03 17.25
N HIS A 378 -10.78 -1.99 16.68
CA HIS A 378 -11.78 -3.05 16.77
C HIS A 378 -11.40 -4.26 15.90
N ILE A 379 -10.83 -4.04 14.72
CA ILE A 379 -10.30 -5.10 13.84
C ILE A 379 -9.16 -5.82 14.55
N ILE A 380 -8.19 -5.11 15.12
CA ILE A 380 -7.06 -5.71 15.82
C ILE A 380 -7.53 -6.53 17.02
N SER A 381 -8.40 -5.97 17.86
CA SER A 381 -8.96 -6.66 19.02
C SER A 381 -9.74 -7.93 18.64
N ARG A 382 -10.49 -7.89 17.54
CA ARG A 382 -11.24 -9.05 17.06
C ARG A 382 -10.35 -10.11 16.40
N ALA A 383 -9.34 -9.71 15.64
CA ALA A 383 -8.41 -10.63 14.99
C ALA A 383 -7.64 -11.47 16.02
N LYS A 384 -7.22 -10.90 17.15
CA LYS A 384 -6.59 -11.64 18.26
C LYS A 384 -7.48 -12.78 18.80
N ARG A 385 -8.80 -12.68 18.67
CA ARG A 385 -9.77 -13.72 19.09
C ARG A 385 -10.10 -14.73 18.02
N LEU A 386 -9.82 -14.43 16.75
CA LEU A 386 -10.02 -15.37 15.64
C LEU A 386 -8.84 -16.35 15.50
N ASN A 387 -7.65 -15.91 15.87
CA ASN A 387 -6.40 -16.70 15.93
C ASN A 387 -5.80 -16.55 17.33
N PRO A 388 -6.29 -17.29 18.33
CA PRO A 388 -5.79 -17.24 19.71
C PRO A 388 -4.36 -17.79 19.84
#